data_354c7c8eb990577476d0e948a09f3ebf
#
_entry.id   354c7c8eb990577476d0e948a09f3ebf
#
_cell.length_a   1.000
_cell.length_b   1.000
_cell.length_c   1.000
_cell.angle_alpha   90.00
_cell.angle_beta   90.00
_cell.angle_gamma   90.00
#
_symmetry.space_group_name_H-M   'P 1'
#
loop_
_entity.id
_entity.type
_entity.pdbx_description
1 polymer ?
#
loop_
_entity_poly.entity_id
_entity_poly.type
_entity_poly.pdbx_seq_one_letter_code
_entity_poly.pdbx_strand_id
1 'polypeptide(L)'
;MKYVVTLNGKNYEVEVEETDAVITAVTDAAPAAPAAAPAPAAAPAAAADGQKVLSPMPGTILSVNVSVGSAVKAGEVILILEAMKMENEIVAPCDGTVKQLAVQKGSTVATDALLAVVG
;
A
#
# COMPACT_ATOMS: atom_id res chain seq x y z
N MET A 1 -7.42 34.09 -1.43
CA MET A 1 -6.29 33.32 -2.01
C MET A 1 -6.71 31.88 -2.16
N LYS A 2 -6.58 31.33 -3.34
CA LYS A 2 -6.85 29.91 -3.57
C LYS A 2 -5.59 29.11 -3.39
N TYR A 3 -5.64 28.10 -2.56
CA TYR A 3 -4.56 27.14 -2.42
C TYR A 3 -5.04 25.76 -2.89
N VAL A 4 -4.26 25.13 -3.70
CA VAL A 4 -4.47 23.74 -4.06
C VAL A 4 -3.49 22.91 -3.26
N VAL A 5 -4.02 22.09 -2.38
CA VAL A 5 -3.21 21.17 -1.57
C VAL A 5 -3.43 19.76 -2.09
N THR A 6 -2.39 19.12 -2.52
CA THR A 6 -2.44 17.72 -2.94
C THR A 6 -2.03 16.83 -1.78
N LEU A 7 -2.96 16.06 -1.28
CA LEU A 7 -2.76 15.09 -0.21
C LEU A 7 -3.24 13.73 -0.68
N ASN A 8 -2.39 12.72 -0.61
CA ASN A 8 -2.74 11.34 -0.97
C ASN A 8 -3.29 11.17 -2.40
N GLY A 9 -2.78 11.95 -3.35
CA GLY A 9 -3.24 11.88 -4.73
C GLY A 9 -4.60 12.52 -4.97
N LYS A 10 -5.14 13.23 -4.00
CA LYS A 10 -6.35 14.03 -4.14
C LYS A 10 -6.01 15.50 -4.08
N ASN A 11 -6.59 16.24 -4.99
CA ASN A 11 -6.48 17.69 -4.99
C ASN A 11 -7.56 18.29 -4.11
N TYR A 12 -7.15 19.04 -3.12
CA TYR A 12 -8.06 19.83 -2.30
C TYR A 12 -7.91 21.30 -2.69
N GLU A 13 -8.96 21.87 -3.18
CA GLU A 13 -9.02 23.31 -3.46
C GLU A 13 -9.52 24.02 -2.20
N VAL A 14 -8.65 24.78 -1.56
CA VAL A 14 -8.98 25.56 -0.39
C VAL A 14 -9.03 27.03 -0.78
N GLU A 15 -10.19 27.62 -0.75
CA GLU A 15 -10.39 29.04 -0.94
C GLU A 15 -10.38 29.75 0.41
N VAL A 16 -9.38 30.59 0.65
CA VAL A 16 -9.31 31.40 1.86
C VAL A 16 -9.67 32.82 1.51
N GLU A 17 -10.84 33.25 1.89
CA GLU A 17 -11.21 34.68 1.87
C GLU A 17 -10.80 35.37 3.16
N GLU A 18 -10.21 36.53 3.03
CA GLU A 18 -9.50 37.24 4.09
C GLU A 18 -10.42 38.01 5.06
N THR A 19 -11.68 37.69 5.18
CA THR A 19 -12.57 38.31 6.15
C THR A 19 -13.59 37.30 6.66
N ASP A 20 -13.41 36.96 7.91
CA ASP A 20 -14.21 35.99 8.63
C ASP A 20 -13.92 34.55 8.22
N ALA A 21 -13.32 33.85 9.11
CA ALA A 21 -13.07 32.45 9.01
C ALA A 21 -14.38 31.66 9.03
N VAL A 22 -15.18 31.89 8.04
CA VAL A 22 -16.25 30.97 7.72
C VAL A 22 -15.59 29.91 6.87
N ILE A 23 -15.32 28.79 7.45
CA ILE A 23 -15.16 27.57 6.68
C ILE A 23 -16.54 27.32 6.08
N THR A 24 -16.87 28.08 5.06
CA THR A 24 -18.04 27.80 4.28
C THR A 24 -17.69 26.64 3.39
N ALA A 25 -18.28 25.57 3.79
CA ALA A 25 -18.42 24.42 2.94
C ALA A 25 -17.07 23.88 2.46
N VAL A 26 -16.57 23.02 3.22
CA VAL A 26 -16.23 21.79 2.53
C VAL A 26 -17.50 21.41 1.75
N THR A 27 -17.72 22.04 0.64
CA THR A 27 -18.55 21.41 -0.34
C THR A 27 -17.73 20.22 -0.76
N ASP A 28 -17.92 19.20 -0.04
CA ASP A 28 -17.72 17.87 -0.53
C ASP A 28 -18.66 17.71 -1.72
N ALA A 29 -18.36 18.38 -2.76
CA ALA A 29 -18.90 18.14 -4.06
C ALA A 29 -17.99 17.23 -4.84
N ALA A 30 -17.35 16.42 -4.15
CA ALA A 30 -17.19 15.12 -4.71
C ALA A 30 -18.56 14.48 -4.47
N PRO A 31 -19.36 14.18 -5.45
CA PRO A 31 -20.07 12.97 -5.33
C PRO A 31 -18.96 12.02 -4.99
N ALA A 32 -18.85 11.73 -3.76
CA ALA A 32 -18.05 10.64 -3.39
C ALA A 32 -18.49 9.57 -4.35
N ALA A 33 -17.77 9.45 -5.40
CA ALA A 33 -17.69 8.14 -5.96
C ALA A 33 -17.61 7.32 -4.70
N PRO A 34 -18.64 6.57 -4.37
CA PRO A 34 -18.67 5.90 -3.11
C PRO A 34 -17.27 5.39 -3.00
N ALA A 35 -16.57 6.01 -2.16
CA ALA A 35 -15.19 5.69 -2.05
C ALA A 35 -15.28 4.23 -1.97
N ALA A 36 -14.94 3.64 -3.06
CA ALA A 36 -15.06 2.22 -3.13
C ALA A 36 -14.47 1.85 -1.83
N ALA A 37 -15.35 1.56 -0.93
CA ALA A 37 -14.94 1.30 0.41
C ALA A 37 -13.71 0.47 0.19
N PRO A 38 -12.56 0.85 0.64
CA PRO A 38 -11.41 0.06 0.33
C PRO A 38 -11.90 -1.31 0.60
N ALA A 39 -12.28 -1.95 -0.46
CA ALA A 39 -12.75 -3.27 -0.31
C ALA A 39 -11.65 -3.85 0.50
N PRO A 40 -11.86 -4.26 1.71
CA PRO A 40 -10.84 -4.97 2.40
C PRO A 40 -10.45 -5.98 1.38
N ALA A 41 -9.44 -5.66 0.69
CA ALA A 41 -8.92 -6.56 -0.31
C ALA A 41 -8.18 -7.64 0.45
N ALA A 42 -8.83 -8.12 1.36
CA ALA A 42 -8.66 -9.42 1.89
C ALA A 42 -9.57 -10.36 1.12
N ALA A 43 -9.72 -10.14 -0.14
CA ALA A 43 -9.95 -11.28 -0.95
C ALA A 43 -8.75 -12.16 -0.70
N PRO A 44 -8.92 -13.32 -0.06
CA PRO A 44 -7.85 -14.29 -0.07
C PRO A 44 -7.52 -14.41 -1.52
N ALA A 45 -6.35 -13.97 -1.86
CA ALA A 45 -5.90 -14.06 -3.21
C ALA A 45 -6.06 -15.50 -3.60
N ALA A 46 -7.09 -15.73 -4.37
CA ALA A 46 -7.34 -17.03 -4.87
C ALA A 46 -6.07 -17.44 -5.56
N ALA A 47 -5.40 -18.41 -4.96
CA ALA A 47 -4.43 -19.28 -5.56
C ALA A 47 -3.88 -18.77 -6.91
N ALA A 48 -3.12 -17.70 -6.88
CA ALA A 48 -2.19 -17.48 -7.96
C ALA A 48 -1.22 -18.67 -7.86
N ASP A 49 -1.11 -19.44 -8.91
CA ASP A 49 -0.14 -20.52 -8.99
C ASP A 49 1.25 -19.93 -8.80
N GLY A 50 1.81 -20.05 -7.62
CA GLY A 50 3.08 -19.46 -7.28
C GLY A 50 3.44 -19.69 -5.81
N GLN A 51 4.68 -19.43 -5.51
CA GLN A 51 5.19 -19.50 -4.15
C GLN A 51 4.69 -18.28 -3.36
N LYS A 52 3.99 -18.54 -2.28
CA LYS A 52 3.54 -17.47 -1.38
C LYS A 52 4.70 -16.99 -0.51
N VAL A 53 4.88 -15.70 -0.47
CA VAL A 53 5.81 -15.05 0.44
C VAL A 53 5.01 -14.56 1.64
N LEU A 54 5.28 -15.13 2.78
CA LEU A 54 4.60 -14.81 4.04
C LEU A 54 5.52 -14.00 4.96
N SER A 55 4.91 -13.18 5.79
CA SER A 55 5.65 -12.44 6.81
C SER A 55 6.09 -13.37 7.94
N PRO A 56 7.38 -13.41 8.26
CA PRO A 56 7.88 -14.25 9.36
C PRO A 56 7.53 -13.69 10.75
N MET A 57 7.16 -12.41 10.78
CA MET A 57 6.85 -11.72 12.04
C MET A 57 5.92 -10.53 11.77
N PRO A 58 5.20 -10.06 12.80
CA PRO A 58 4.37 -8.87 12.65
C PRO A 58 5.24 -7.61 12.53
N GLY A 59 4.80 -6.66 11.73
CA GLY A 59 5.52 -5.40 11.57
C GLY A 59 4.86 -4.48 10.55
N THR A 60 5.60 -3.49 10.12
CA THR A 60 5.16 -2.49 9.14
C THR A 60 6.05 -2.54 7.90
N ILE A 61 5.45 -2.45 6.74
CA ILE A 61 6.20 -2.42 5.48
C ILE A 61 6.82 -1.04 5.30
N LEU A 62 8.14 -0.97 5.33
CA LEU A 62 8.89 0.27 5.10
C LEU A 62 9.01 0.60 3.62
N SER A 63 9.30 -0.40 2.84
CA SER A 63 9.53 -0.23 1.41
C SER A 63 9.13 -1.47 0.64
N VAL A 64 8.67 -1.28 -0.57
CA VAL A 64 8.41 -2.35 -1.55
C VAL A 64 9.31 -2.09 -2.74
N ASN A 65 10.20 -3.01 -3.03
CA ASN A 65 11.21 -2.87 -4.06
C ASN A 65 10.79 -3.43 -5.42
N VAL A 66 9.70 -4.17 -5.46
CA VAL A 66 9.17 -4.81 -6.65
C VAL A 66 7.71 -4.46 -6.86
N SER A 67 7.24 -4.66 -8.07
CA SER A 67 5.83 -4.45 -8.43
C SER A 67 5.25 -5.73 -9.01
N VAL A 68 3.93 -5.79 -9.07
CA VAL A 68 3.25 -6.87 -9.79
C VAL A 68 3.73 -6.92 -11.24
N GLY A 69 4.16 -8.07 -11.69
CA GLY A 69 4.75 -8.28 -13.00
C GLY A 69 6.27 -8.15 -13.06
N SER A 70 6.92 -7.77 -11.96
CA SER A 70 8.38 -7.72 -11.89
C SER A 70 8.97 -9.12 -11.84
N ALA A 71 10.04 -9.33 -12.60
CA ALA A 71 10.82 -10.55 -12.49
C ALA A 71 11.75 -10.44 -11.29
N VAL A 72 11.80 -11.48 -10.49
CA VAL A 72 12.64 -11.58 -9.30
C VAL A 72 13.40 -12.89 -9.29
N LYS A 73 14.52 -12.90 -8.61
CA LYS A 73 15.35 -14.11 -8.43
C LYS A 73 15.30 -14.56 -6.97
N ALA A 74 15.55 -15.84 -6.77
CA ALA A 74 15.71 -16.39 -5.43
C ALA A 74 16.76 -15.60 -4.65
N GLY A 75 16.38 -15.12 -3.45
CA GLY A 75 17.24 -14.28 -2.63
C GLY A 75 17.19 -12.77 -2.95
N GLU A 76 16.45 -12.36 -3.95
CA GLU A 76 16.26 -10.94 -4.25
C GLU A 76 15.30 -10.29 -3.25
N VAL A 77 15.67 -9.11 -2.76
CA VAL A 77 14.84 -8.38 -1.77
C VAL A 77 13.58 -7.85 -2.44
N ILE A 78 12.44 -8.36 -2.00
CA ILE A 78 11.12 -7.96 -2.49
C ILE A 78 10.64 -6.71 -1.78
N LEU A 79 10.74 -6.72 -0.45
CA LEU A 79 10.29 -5.62 0.40
C LEU A 79 11.08 -5.60 1.72
N ILE A 80 10.94 -4.50 2.42
CA ILE A 80 11.57 -4.32 3.73
C ILE A 80 10.45 -4.20 4.78
N LEU A 81 10.53 -5.08 5.78
CA LEU A 81 9.63 -5.13 6.91
C LEU A 81 10.31 -4.55 8.15
N GLU A 82 9.71 -3.55 8.76
CA GLU A 82 10.12 -3.07 10.06
C GLU A 82 9.38 -3.82 11.16
N ALA A 83 10.11 -4.51 11.99
CA ALA A 83 9.56 -5.17 13.17
C ALA A 83 10.47 -4.91 14.36
N MET A 84 9.89 -4.59 15.50
CA MET A 84 10.63 -4.35 16.75
C MET A 84 11.77 -3.33 16.60
N LYS A 85 11.54 -2.26 15.85
CA LYS A 85 12.54 -1.21 15.52
C LYS A 85 13.75 -1.71 14.73
N MET A 86 13.62 -2.84 14.06
CA MET A 86 14.63 -3.41 13.19
C MET A 86 14.07 -3.59 11.78
N GLU A 87 14.90 -3.30 10.80
CA GLU A 87 14.58 -3.55 9.41
C GLU A 87 14.91 -4.99 9.05
N ASN A 88 13.96 -5.69 8.46
CA ASN A 88 14.13 -7.06 8.00
C ASN A 88 13.83 -7.11 6.51
N GLU A 89 14.76 -7.65 5.75
CA GLU A 89 14.59 -7.84 4.31
C GLU A 89 13.81 -9.13 4.05
N ILE A 90 12.73 -8.98 3.29
CA ILE A 90 11.96 -10.13 2.82
C ILE A 90 12.38 -10.43 1.40
N VAL A 91 12.89 -11.61 1.19
CA VAL A 91 13.45 -12.05 -0.10
C VAL A 91 12.53 -13.02 -0.82
N ALA A 92 12.69 -13.10 -2.12
CA ALA A 92 11.98 -14.07 -2.94
C ALA A 92 12.45 -15.50 -2.61
N PRO A 93 11.53 -16.44 -2.43
CA PRO A 93 11.88 -17.83 -2.14
C PRO A 93 12.35 -18.60 -3.38
N CYS A 94 12.03 -18.11 -4.55
CA CYS A 94 12.40 -18.73 -5.83
C CYS A 94 12.47 -17.69 -6.95
N ASP A 95 13.04 -18.11 -8.06
CA ASP A 95 13.03 -17.33 -9.29
C ASP A 95 11.62 -17.30 -9.88
N GLY A 96 11.21 -16.17 -10.38
CA GLY A 96 9.92 -16.06 -11.04
C GLY A 96 9.49 -14.62 -11.24
N THR A 97 8.20 -14.45 -11.42
CA THR A 97 7.58 -13.13 -11.57
C THR A 97 6.63 -12.88 -10.41
N VAL A 98 6.62 -11.67 -9.88
CA VAL A 98 5.64 -11.27 -8.87
C VAL A 98 4.25 -11.25 -9.51
N LYS A 99 3.43 -12.23 -9.16
CA LYS A 99 2.07 -12.36 -9.68
C LYS A 99 1.09 -11.51 -8.91
N GLN A 100 1.35 -11.35 -7.63
CA GLN A 100 0.51 -10.57 -6.75
C GLN A 100 1.33 -9.94 -5.64
N LEU A 101 0.96 -8.73 -5.29
CA LEU A 101 1.48 -8.00 -4.15
C LEU A 101 0.30 -7.64 -3.24
N ALA A 102 0.28 -8.23 -2.06
CA ALA A 102 -0.83 -8.10 -1.12
C ALA A 102 -0.67 -6.92 -0.16
N VAL A 103 0.49 -6.30 -0.14
CA VAL A 103 0.84 -5.22 0.78
C VAL A 103 1.43 -4.03 0.06
N GLN A 104 1.42 -2.89 0.73
CA GLN A 104 1.97 -1.64 0.22
C GLN A 104 2.90 -1.02 1.26
N LYS A 105 3.71 -0.08 0.83
CA LYS A 105 4.51 0.74 1.75
C LYS A 105 3.61 1.38 2.82
N GLY A 106 3.98 1.20 4.08
CA GLY A 106 3.23 1.68 5.23
C GLY A 106 2.13 0.74 5.73
N SER A 107 1.93 -0.40 5.09
CA SER A 107 0.98 -1.41 5.56
C SER A 107 1.51 -2.13 6.79
N THR A 108 0.62 -2.39 7.74
CA THR A 108 0.92 -3.24 8.88
C THR A 108 0.53 -4.67 8.56
N VAL A 109 1.40 -5.60 8.88
CA VAL A 109 1.19 -7.03 8.65
C VAL A 109 1.33 -7.83 9.94
N ALA A 110 0.62 -8.94 10.02
CA ALA A 110 0.77 -9.89 11.10
C ALA A 110 1.72 -11.03 10.70
N THR A 111 2.05 -11.88 11.65
CA THR A 111 2.76 -13.13 11.37
C THR A 111 1.96 -13.97 10.37
N ASP A 112 2.63 -14.59 9.43
CA ASP A 112 2.04 -15.39 8.35
C ASP A 112 1.10 -14.63 7.41
N ALA A 113 1.11 -13.30 7.45
CA ALA A 113 0.37 -12.50 6.49
C ALA A 113 0.96 -12.65 5.09
N LEU A 114 0.09 -12.79 4.10
CA LEU A 114 0.52 -12.88 2.70
C LEU A 114 1.10 -11.52 2.27
N LEU A 115 2.34 -11.52 1.82
CA LEU A 115 3.04 -10.32 1.33
C LEU A 115 3.00 -10.26 -0.19
N ALA A 116 3.41 -11.32 -0.83
CA ALA A 116 3.47 -11.41 -2.29
C ALA A 116 3.33 -12.85 -2.75
N VAL A 117 3.09 -13.03 -4.03
CA VAL A 117 3.11 -14.33 -4.70
C VAL A 117 4.10 -14.23 -5.86
N VAL A 118 5.06 -15.15 -5.89
CA VAL A 118 6.10 -15.25 -6.91
C VAL A 118 5.97 -16.58 -7.63
N GLY A 119 5.96 -16.53 -8.94
CA GLY A 119 5.84 -17.77 -9.69
C GLY A 119 6.01 -17.66 -11.19
#